data_2f4d74a17b655d8f230443865b4d67ba
#
_entry.id   2f4d74a17b655d8f230443865b4d67ba
#
_cell.length_a   1.000
_cell.length_b   1.000
_cell.length_c   1.000
_cell.angle_alpha   90.00
_cell.angle_beta   90.00
_cell.angle_gamma   90.00
#
_symmetry.space_group_name_H-M   'P 1'
#
loop_
_entity.id
_entity.type
_entity.pdbx_description
1 polymer ?
#
loop_
_entity_poly.entity_id
_entity_poly.type
_entity_poly.pdbx_seq_one_letter_code
_entity_poly.pdbx_strand_id
1 'polypeptide(L)'
;FRSRLQLRRTQGTSAAMSADLADSKFTIPVDSENKAKSLNIFSFNFPHHASFHMSWMGFFVSFVSTFAAAPMIAIIREDLELTKPNLGSAGLAAVTGTIGARVLMGSVCDVVGPRYGLSIVLLLSAPFCFCMSYVTSAAGFLICRMGIGLGLATFVACQFWMSCMFNGKCVGLANATAAGWGNLGGGVTQFLMPLIYRGMTSATEGRIFSAWRWAYLVPGLLHTIMGVAVMFVGQDLPDGNYKFLHTSGQLEKKSALNTQYLGIANYRMWCMVATYGFCFGVELTMNNIVAAYLYDQFELDLVTAGTLASCYGLMNIFARSLGGVISDTMSLKFGMRGRLWTLWVVQTLEGILCVFMALAKDSLATTILFMVLFSICVQASEGASYGIVPYITRRALGVASGYIGAGGNAGSTICMALFFTSASIATYDGIMYMGFTIIGVTLLVVPIHFPMWGSMFFPGDPNVSEEDYYIAREFSEEEIKEGLALSVQKFCQNSYQERAPSMRPVESSEAKV
;
A
#
# COMPACT_ATOMS: atom_id res chain seq x y z
N PHE A 1 -44.15 2.34 -28.38
CA PHE A 1 -43.03 2.03 -29.29
C PHE A 1 -41.67 2.24 -28.58
N ARG A 2 -41.49 3.30 -27.80
CA ARG A 2 -40.24 3.56 -27.04
C ARG A 2 -39.93 2.50 -25.95
N SER A 3 -40.92 1.97 -25.29
CA SER A 3 -40.74 0.95 -24.24
C SER A 3 -40.30 -0.42 -24.77
N ARG A 4 -40.71 -0.79 -25.99
CA ARG A 4 -40.28 -2.06 -26.64
C ARG A 4 -38.83 -1.96 -27.18
N LEU A 5 -38.35 -0.78 -27.51
CA LEU A 5 -36.97 -0.57 -27.96
C LEU A 5 -35.98 -0.57 -26.78
N GLN A 6 -36.37 -0.10 -25.60
CA GLN A 6 -35.55 -0.21 -24.39
C GLN A 6 -35.42 -1.65 -23.90
N LEU A 7 -36.50 -2.43 -23.92
CA LEU A 7 -36.49 -3.86 -23.53
C LEU A 7 -35.65 -4.70 -24.49
N ARG A 8 -35.62 -4.38 -25.81
CA ARG A 8 -34.75 -5.09 -26.75
C ARG A 8 -33.28 -4.70 -26.61
N ARG A 9 -32.97 -3.46 -26.20
CA ARG A 9 -31.57 -3.04 -25.92
C ARG A 9 -31.01 -3.71 -24.68
N THR A 10 -31.79 -3.82 -23.60
CA THR A 10 -31.35 -4.51 -22.36
C THR A 10 -31.26 -6.03 -22.54
N GLN A 11 -32.10 -6.64 -23.37
CA GLN A 11 -32.01 -8.07 -23.69
C GLN A 11 -30.85 -8.39 -24.66
N GLY A 12 -30.56 -7.49 -25.61
CA GLY A 12 -29.41 -7.67 -26.53
C GLY A 12 -28.06 -7.54 -25.84
N THR A 13 -27.90 -6.58 -24.92
CA THR A 13 -26.68 -6.44 -24.10
C THR A 13 -26.50 -7.57 -23.11
N SER A 14 -27.58 -8.07 -22.51
CA SER A 14 -27.55 -9.25 -21.62
C SER A 14 -27.21 -10.54 -22.39
N ALA A 15 -27.74 -10.73 -23.60
CA ALA A 15 -27.47 -11.89 -24.42
C ALA A 15 -26.07 -11.90 -25.03
N ALA A 16 -25.55 -10.72 -25.46
CA ALA A 16 -24.17 -10.58 -25.93
C ALA A 16 -23.16 -10.78 -24.77
N MET A 17 -23.48 -10.25 -23.58
CA MET A 17 -22.66 -10.47 -22.38
C MET A 17 -22.71 -11.92 -21.90
N SER A 18 -23.83 -12.64 -22.08
CA SER A 18 -23.94 -14.05 -21.75
C SER A 18 -23.31 -14.97 -22.82
N ALA A 19 -23.24 -14.54 -24.09
CA ALA A 19 -22.54 -15.28 -25.14
C ALA A 19 -21.03 -15.18 -25.02
N ASP A 20 -20.50 -13.99 -24.67
CA ASP A 20 -19.07 -13.79 -24.36
C ASP A 20 -18.62 -14.56 -23.09
N LEU A 21 -19.54 -14.82 -22.15
CA LEU A 21 -19.26 -15.63 -20.95
C LEU A 21 -19.28 -17.12 -21.21
N ALA A 22 -20.00 -17.58 -22.23
CA ALA A 22 -20.13 -19.04 -22.55
C ALA A 22 -18.83 -19.63 -23.13
N ASP A 23 -17.95 -18.81 -23.71
CA ASP A 23 -16.64 -19.22 -24.27
C ASP A 23 -15.44 -18.82 -23.40
N SER A 24 -15.65 -18.10 -22.27
CA SER A 24 -14.57 -17.63 -21.40
C SER A 24 -14.20 -18.68 -20.35
N LYS A 25 -12.89 -18.94 -20.22
CA LYS A 25 -12.26 -19.73 -19.14
C LYS A 25 -12.65 -19.23 -17.73
N PHE A 26 -13.19 -18.00 -17.60
CA PHE A 26 -13.44 -17.31 -16.35
C PHE A 26 -14.93 -16.97 -16.18
N THR A 27 -15.41 -17.02 -14.94
CA THR A 27 -16.81 -16.69 -14.57
C THR A 27 -17.10 -15.19 -14.49
N ILE A 28 -16.07 -14.35 -14.69
CA ILE A 28 -16.15 -12.88 -14.60
C ILE A 28 -15.69 -12.25 -15.91
N PRO A 29 -16.15 -11.03 -16.24
CA PRO A 29 -15.66 -10.31 -17.40
C PRO A 29 -14.18 -10.01 -17.30
N VAL A 30 -13.40 -10.43 -18.28
CA VAL A 30 -11.95 -10.20 -18.38
C VAL A 30 -11.61 -9.41 -19.64
N ASP A 31 -10.41 -8.84 -19.67
CA ASP A 31 -9.86 -8.18 -20.85
C ASP A 31 -9.03 -9.15 -21.72
N SER A 32 -8.37 -8.61 -22.75
CA SER A 32 -7.52 -9.39 -23.64
C SER A 32 -6.25 -9.98 -22.99
N GLU A 33 -5.92 -9.54 -21.76
CA GLU A 33 -4.84 -10.09 -20.93
C GLU A 33 -5.40 -10.99 -19.82
N ASN A 34 -6.65 -11.41 -19.91
CA ASN A 34 -7.39 -12.19 -18.90
C ASN A 34 -7.51 -11.50 -17.52
N LYS A 35 -7.29 -10.19 -17.42
CA LYS A 35 -7.43 -9.41 -16.19
C LYS A 35 -8.88 -9.03 -15.94
N ALA A 36 -9.33 -9.07 -14.69
CA ALA A 36 -10.69 -8.72 -14.32
C ALA A 36 -11.01 -7.26 -14.62
N LYS A 37 -12.19 -7.02 -15.23
CA LYS A 37 -12.68 -5.67 -15.57
C LYS A 37 -13.41 -4.96 -14.43
N SER A 38 -13.69 -5.68 -13.33
CA SER A 38 -14.38 -5.14 -12.14
C SER A 38 -13.90 -5.83 -10.88
N LEU A 39 -13.93 -5.10 -9.76
CA LEU A 39 -13.68 -5.62 -8.42
C LEU A 39 -15.02 -5.81 -7.69
N ASN A 40 -15.32 -7.04 -7.28
CA ASN A 40 -16.40 -7.33 -6.35
C ASN A 40 -15.80 -7.85 -5.03
N ILE A 41 -15.80 -7.00 -4.02
CA ILE A 41 -15.18 -7.28 -2.71
C ILE A 41 -15.85 -8.42 -1.92
N PHE A 42 -17.04 -8.85 -2.30
CA PHE A 42 -17.75 -9.99 -1.68
C PHE A 42 -17.60 -11.30 -2.46
N SER A 43 -16.91 -11.26 -3.60
CA SER A 43 -16.69 -12.44 -4.45
C SER A 43 -15.36 -13.11 -4.10
N PHE A 44 -15.35 -14.44 -4.17
CA PHE A 44 -14.15 -15.29 -4.07
C PHE A 44 -13.85 -16.02 -5.38
N ASN A 45 -14.34 -15.51 -6.51
CA ASN A 45 -14.12 -16.12 -7.82
C ASN A 45 -12.62 -16.28 -8.11
N PHE A 46 -12.24 -17.52 -8.36
CA PHE A 46 -10.85 -17.88 -8.66
C PHE A 46 -10.54 -17.57 -10.14
N PRO A 47 -9.34 -17.06 -10.47
CA PRO A 47 -8.22 -16.74 -9.56
C PRO A 47 -8.25 -15.31 -9.02
N HIS A 48 -8.96 -14.37 -9.64
CA HIS A 48 -8.84 -12.91 -9.42
C HIS A 48 -9.22 -12.47 -8.00
N HIS A 49 -10.47 -12.75 -7.59
CA HIS A 49 -10.96 -12.30 -6.28
C HIS A 49 -10.39 -13.13 -5.14
N ALA A 50 -10.13 -14.43 -5.35
CA ALA A 50 -9.43 -15.24 -4.37
C ALA A 50 -8.03 -14.69 -4.09
N SER A 51 -7.27 -14.34 -5.14
CA SER A 51 -5.96 -13.71 -5.00
C SER A 51 -6.03 -12.31 -4.36
N PHE A 52 -7.10 -11.54 -4.64
CA PHE A 52 -7.35 -10.28 -3.95
C PHE A 52 -7.48 -10.49 -2.44
N HIS A 53 -8.29 -11.46 -2.00
CA HIS A 53 -8.47 -11.72 -0.58
C HIS A 53 -7.19 -12.25 0.07
N MET A 54 -6.47 -13.17 -0.56
CA MET A 54 -5.19 -13.66 -0.03
C MET A 54 -4.16 -12.53 0.11
N SER A 55 -4.15 -11.61 -0.83
CA SER A 55 -3.22 -10.49 -0.88
C SER A 55 -3.42 -9.52 0.29
N TRP A 56 -4.63 -8.96 0.46
CA TRP A 56 -4.88 -8.01 1.54
C TRP A 56 -4.86 -8.65 2.92
N MET A 57 -5.33 -9.91 3.08
CA MET A 57 -5.28 -10.61 4.37
C MET A 57 -3.84 -10.89 4.81
N GLY A 58 -2.96 -11.31 3.90
CA GLY A 58 -1.54 -11.48 4.21
C GLY A 58 -0.87 -10.18 4.63
N PHE A 59 -1.20 -9.08 3.96
CA PHE A 59 -0.69 -7.76 4.31
C PHE A 59 -1.27 -7.26 5.66
N PHE A 60 -2.56 -7.49 5.92
CA PHE A 60 -3.24 -7.20 7.19
C PHE A 60 -2.55 -7.86 8.37
N VAL A 61 -2.26 -9.15 8.26
CA VAL A 61 -1.57 -9.91 9.31
C VAL A 61 -0.19 -9.33 9.60
N SER A 62 0.53 -8.88 8.56
CA SER A 62 1.82 -8.23 8.74
C SER A 62 1.72 -6.91 9.52
N PHE A 63 0.67 -6.13 9.28
CA PHE A 63 0.40 -4.91 10.03
C PHE A 63 0.04 -5.19 11.49
N VAL A 64 -0.84 -6.17 11.73
CA VAL A 64 -1.18 -6.59 13.12
C VAL A 64 0.07 -6.93 13.91
N SER A 65 0.98 -7.72 13.37
CA SER A 65 2.18 -8.15 14.09
C SER A 65 3.22 -7.04 14.25
N THR A 66 3.41 -6.21 13.21
CA THR A 66 4.39 -5.13 13.25
C THR A 66 4.05 -4.08 14.30
N PHE A 67 2.77 -3.77 14.43
CA PHE A 67 2.30 -2.75 15.39
C PHE A 67 1.79 -3.33 16.71
N ALA A 68 1.87 -4.65 16.92
CA ALA A 68 1.42 -5.31 18.16
C ALA A 68 2.05 -4.76 19.45
N ALA A 69 3.30 -4.27 19.39
CA ALA A 69 3.96 -3.68 20.56
C ALA A 69 3.39 -2.30 20.93
N ALA A 70 2.94 -1.50 19.94
CA ALA A 70 2.59 -0.11 20.16
C ALA A 70 1.54 0.10 21.27
N PRO A 71 0.38 -0.58 21.26
CA PRO A 71 -0.62 -0.42 22.32
C PRO A 71 -0.25 -1.04 23.65
N MET A 72 0.78 -1.88 23.71
CA MET A 72 1.28 -2.51 24.95
C MET A 72 2.59 -1.88 25.43
N ILE A 73 3.06 -0.82 24.78
CA ILE A 73 4.42 -0.29 24.98
C ILE A 73 4.65 0.21 26.40
N ALA A 74 3.61 0.68 27.09
CA ALA A 74 3.71 1.12 28.49
C ALA A 74 4.16 -0.03 29.42
N ILE A 75 3.57 -1.22 29.25
CA ILE A 75 3.90 -2.43 30.03
C ILE A 75 5.26 -2.99 29.63
N ILE A 76 5.55 -3.01 28.31
CA ILE A 76 6.84 -3.48 27.79
C ILE A 76 7.97 -2.57 28.30
N ARG A 77 7.72 -1.26 28.36
CA ARG A 77 8.64 -0.24 28.87
C ARG A 77 9.00 -0.51 30.34
N GLU A 78 8.00 -0.80 31.15
CA GLU A 78 8.19 -1.10 32.56
C GLU A 78 8.97 -2.41 32.78
N ASP A 79 8.58 -3.49 32.08
CA ASP A 79 9.18 -4.81 32.21
C ASP A 79 10.64 -4.89 31.72
N LEU A 80 10.98 -4.19 30.65
CA LEU A 80 12.31 -4.17 30.04
C LEU A 80 13.14 -2.93 30.40
N GLU A 81 12.65 -2.08 31.32
CA GLU A 81 13.26 -0.82 31.75
C GLU A 81 13.69 0.09 30.58
N LEU A 82 12.78 0.21 29.55
CA LEU A 82 13.10 0.94 28.32
C LEU A 82 13.09 2.45 28.55
N THR A 83 14.18 3.09 28.17
CA THR A 83 14.28 4.57 28.13
C THR A 83 13.54 5.16 26.92
N LYS A 84 13.27 6.48 26.94
CA LYS A 84 12.65 7.17 25.79
C LYS A 84 13.43 6.97 24.48
N PRO A 85 14.76 7.05 24.42
CA PRO A 85 15.53 6.68 23.23
C PRO A 85 15.32 5.23 22.78
N ASN A 86 15.19 4.28 23.74
CA ASN A 86 14.91 2.87 23.40
C ASN A 86 13.53 2.70 22.75
N LEU A 87 12.53 3.48 23.18
CA LEU A 87 11.18 3.46 22.58
C LEU A 87 11.20 3.98 21.15
N GLY A 88 11.86 5.10 20.91
CA GLY A 88 12.09 5.65 19.57
C GLY A 88 12.83 4.65 18.67
N SER A 89 13.90 4.04 19.19
CA SER A 89 14.66 2.99 18.50
C SER A 89 13.83 1.74 18.20
N ALA A 90 12.87 1.39 19.06
CA ALA A 90 11.97 0.26 18.83
C ALA A 90 11.00 0.52 17.67
N GLY A 91 10.45 1.73 17.58
CA GLY A 91 9.65 2.17 16.43
C GLY A 91 10.48 2.19 15.14
N LEU A 92 11.70 2.76 15.22
CA LEU A 92 12.67 2.77 14.15
C LEU A 92 12.99 1.35 13.63
N ALA A 93 13.33 0.43 14.55
CA ALA A 93 13.66 -0.96 14.22
C ALA A 93 12.52 -1.66 13.47
N ALA A 94 11.27 -1.41 13.86
CA ALA A 94 10.10 -2.01 13.24
C ALA A 94 9.94 -1.67 11.75
N VAL A 95 10.43 -0.51 11.30
CA VAL A 95 10.24 -0.03 9.93
C VAL A 95 11.53 -0.05 9.09
N THR A 96 12.69 0.09 9.70
CA THR A 96 13.99 0.17 8.98
C THR A 96 14.35 -1.15 8.31
N GLY A 97 14.15 -2.28 8.99
CA GLY A 97 14.43 -3.62 8.44
C GLY A 97 13.67 -3.90 7.14
N THR A 98 12.56 -3.23 6.93
CA THR A 98 11.71 -3.41 5.74
C THR A 98 12.25 -2.71 4.51
N ILE A 99 13.07 -1.67 4.63
CA ILE A 99 13.52 -0.86 3.47
C ILE A 99 14.19 -1.76 2.44
N GLY A 100 15.23 -2.49 2.86
CA GLY A 100 15.92 -3.46 1.98
C GLY A 100 15.01 -4.58 1.49
N ALA A 101 14.16 -5.11 2.38
CA ALA A 101 13.23 -6.18 2.04
C ALA A 101 12.22 -5.76 0.96
N ARG A 102 11.72 -4.53 0.96
CA ARG A 102 10.80 -4.01 -0.08
C ARG A 102 11.49 -3.85 -1.43
N VAL A 103 12.72 -3.36 -1.46
CA VAL A 103 13.51 -3.25 -2.69
C VAL A 103 13.73 -4.63 -3.31
N LEU A 104 14.13 -5.62 -2.50
CA LEU A 104 14.33 -7.00 -2.94
C LEU A 104 13.00 -7.65 -3.38
N MET A 105 11.91 -7.38 -2.67
CA MET A 105 10.60 -7.96 -2.97
C MET A 105 10.09 -7.59 -4.36
N GLY A 106 10.39 -6.38 -4.86
CA GLY A 106 10.06 -6.01 -6.24
C GLY A 106 10.65 -6.99 -7.27
N SER A 107 11.94 -7.33 -7.12
CA SER A 107 12.61 -8.31 -7.96
C SER A 107 12.12 -9.74 -7.72
N VAL A 108 11.81 -10.10 -6.47
CA VAL A 108 11.23 -11.42 -6.15
C VAL A 108 9.87 -11.59 -6.84
N CYS A 109 9.01 -10.58 -6.81
CA CYS A 109 7.71 -10.63 -7.50
C CYS A 109 7.87 -10.77 -9.01
N ASP A 110 8.84 -10.10 -9.62
CA ASP A 110 9.11 -10.19 -11.05
C ASP A 110 9.66 -11.56 -11.49
N VAL A 111 10.38 -12.28 -10.63
CA VAL A 111 11.09 -13.54 -10.96
C VAL A 111 10.34 -14.78 -10.48
N VAL A 112 9.81 -14.75 -9.27
CA VAL A 112 9.23 -15.91 -8.57
C VAL A 112 7.71 -15.83 -8.50
N GLY A 113 7.16 -14.63 -8.62
CA GLY A 113 5.74 -14.34 -8.51
C GLY A 113 5.31 -13.81 -7.15
N PRO A 114 4.21 -13.04 -7.11
CA PRO A 114 3.73 -12.36 -5.90
C PRO A 114 3.24 -13.33 -4.82
N ARG A 115 2.67 -14.46 -5.20
CA ARG A 115 2.17 -15.50 -4.30
C ARG A 115 3.27 -16.06 -3.41
N TYR A 116 4.38 -16.51 -4.02
CA TYR A 116 5.52 -17.01 -3.26
C TYR A 116 6.23 -15.87 -2.50
N GLY A 117 6.36 -14.69 -3.10
CA GLY A 117 6.97 -13.53 -2.44
C GLY A 117 6.25 -13.20 -1.12
N LEU A 118 4.92 -13.08 -1.15
CA LEU A 118 4.12 -12.79 0.03
C LEU A 118 4.19 -13.89 1.07
N SER A 119 4.04 -15.16 0.65
CA SER A 119 4.10 -16.31 1.54
C SER A 119 5.45 -16.44 2.26
N ILE A 120 6.57 -16.32 1.51
CA ILE A 120 7.93 -16.44 2.07
C ILE A 120 8.16 -15.38 3.14
N VAL A 121 7.79 -14.13 2.91
CA VAL A 121 7.98 -13.05 3.90
C VAL A 121 7.16 -13.28 5.16
N LEU A 122 5.92 -13.74 5.04
CA LEU A 122 5.10 -14.10 6.20
C LEU A 122 5.76 -15.20 7.03
N LEU A 123 6.21 -16.28 6.39
CA LEU A 123 6.84 -17.41 7.06
C LEU A 123 8.21 -17.08 7.65
N LEU A 124 8.97 -16.15 7.03
CA LEU A 124 10.25 -15.66 7.57
C LEU A 124 10.05 -14.73 8.79
N SER A 125 8.96 -13.97 8.84
CA SER A 125 8.65 -13.06 9.95
C SER A 125 8.04 -13.78 11.16
N ALA A 126 7.35 -14.90 10.95
CA ALA A 126 6.67 -15.66 12.01
C ALA A 126 7.59 -16.07 13.19
N PRO A 127 8.82 -16.60 13.00
CA PRO A 127 9.73 -16.94 14.09
C PRO A 127 10.01 -15.76 15.02
N PHE A 128 10.16 -14.54 14.49
CA PHE A 128 10.42 -13.35 15.31
C PHE A 128 9.22 -12.98 16.18
N CYS A 129 7.98 -13.23 15.71
CA CYS A 129 6.79 -13.08 16.55
C CYS A 129 6.80 -14.07 17.72
N PHE A 130 7.16 -15.32 17.48
CA PHE A 130 7.29 -16.32 18.56
C PHE A 130 8.46 -16.00 19.49
N CYS A 131 9.60 -15.54 18.98
CA CYS A 131 10.74 -15.14 19.78
C CYS A 131 10.44 -14.00 20.74
N MET A 132 9.45 -13.13 20.44
CA MET A 132 8.99 -12.09 21.37
C MET A 132 8.55 -12.66 22.74
N SER A 133 8.04 -13.89 22.79
CA SER A 133 7.64 -14.55 24.02
C SER A 133 8.82 -14.84 24.98
N TYR A 134 10.04 -14.82 24.48
CA TYR A 134 11.26 -15.10 25.25
C TYR A 134 12.15 -13.88 25.47
N VAL A 135 11.71 -12.68 25.04
CA VAL A 135 12.48 -11.45 25.19
C VAL A 135 12.59 -11.03 26.64
N THR A 136 13.84 -10.77 27.10
CA THR A 136 14.17 -10.33 28.45
C THR A 136 15.09 -9.10 28.49
N SER A 137 15.38 -8.51 27.31
CA SER A 137 16.29 -7.36 27.19
C SER A 137 15.85 -6.39 26.09
N ALA A 138 16.23 -5.12 26.23
CA ALA A 138 15.99 -4.10 25.21
C ALA A 138 16.57 -4.51 23.84
N ALA A 139 17.77 -5.07 23.78
CA ALA A 139 18.40 -5.52 22.54
C ALA A 139 17.61 -6.65 21.87
N GLY A 140 17.18 -7.65 22.63
CA GLY A 140 16.32 -8.72 22.12
C GLY A 140 14.99 -8.21 21.58
N PHE A 141 14.39 -7.22 22.25
CA PHE A 141 13.18 -6.55 21.79
C PHE A 141 13.38 -5.86 20.45
N LEU A 142 14.46 -5.08 20.29
CA LEU A 142 14.79 -4.37 19.05
C LEU A 142 15.02 -5.34 17.88
N ILE A 143 15.77 -6.44 18.11
CA ILE A 143 16.04 -7.46 17.10
C ILE A 143 14.74 -8.14 16.64
N CYS A 144 13.89 -8.54 17.58
CA CYS A 144 12.59 -9.13 17.23
C CYS A 144 11.69 -8.14 16.47
N ARG A 145 11.64 -6.86 16.90
CA ARG A 145 10.90 -5.80 16.22
C ARG A 145 11.35 -5.61 14.78
N MET A 146 12.67 -5.61 14.54
CA MET A 146 13.24 -5.52 13.19
C MET A 146 12.88 -6.73 12.33
N GLY A 147 12.96 -7.95 12.89
CA GLY A 147 12.59 -9.18 12.18
C GLY A 147 11.09 -9.26 11.85
N ILE A 148 10.22 -8.84 12.76
CA ILE A 148 8.78 -8.73 12.52
C ILE A 148 8.50 -7.69 11.43
N GLY A 149 9.22 -6.57 11.47
CA GLY A 149 9.10 -5.48 10.48
C GLY A 149 9.35 -5.91 9.04
N LEU A 150 10.15 -6.97 8.79
CA LEU A 150 10.33 -7.55 7.45
C LEU A 150 8.98 -7.91 6.82
N GLY A 151 7.99 -8.28 7.63
CA GLY A 151 6.62 -8.57 7.21
C GLY A 151 5.98 -7.44 6.39
N LEU A 152 6.34 -6.19 6.61
CA LEU A 152 5.82 -5.05 5.84
C LEU A 152 6.23 -5.07 4.34
N ALA A 153 7.17 -5.94 3.94
CA ALA A 153 7.50 -6.14 2.53
C ALA A 153 6.37 -6.86 1.76
N THR A 154 5.41 -7.48 2.45
CA THR A 154 4.17 -8.02 1.86
C THR A 154 3.38 -6.97 1.08
N PHE A 155 3.52 -5.68 1.41
CA PHE A 155 2.94 -4.57 0.66
C PHE A 155 3.31 -4.59 -0.83
N VAL A 156 4.59 -4.79 -1.16
CA VAL A 156 5.06 -4.78 -2.55
C VAL A 156 4.44 -5.95 -3.33
N ALA A 157 4.42 -7.14 -2.72
CA ALA A 157 3.78 -8.31 -3.33
C ALA A 157 2.27 -8.10 -3.51
N CYS A 158 1.59 -7.46 -2.52
CA CYS A 158 0.17 -7.14 -2.59
C CYS A 158 -0.12 -6.21 -3.78
N GLN A 159 0.58 -5.09 -3.92
CA GLN A 159 0.35 -4.12 -5.00
C GLN A 159 0.70 -4.69 -6.38
N PHE A 160 1.79 -5.43 -6.48
CA PHE A 160 2.16 -6.12 -7.70
C PHE A 160 1.09 -7.13 -8.12
N TRP A 161 0.59 -7.93 -7.18
CA TRP A 161 -0.42 -8.96 -7.43
C TRP A 161 -1.73 -8.38 -7.95
N MET A 162 -2.22 -7.29 -7.35
CA MET A 162 -3.42 -6.60 -7.83
C MET A 162 -3.22 -6.05 -9.23
N SER A 163 -2.05 -5.51 -9.54
CA SER A 163 -1.70 -5.00 -10.87
C SER A 163 -1.63 -6.10 -11.94
N CYS A 164 -1.40 -7.35 -11.53
CA CYS A 164 -1.44 -8.52 -12.43
C CYS A 164 -2.86 -9.06 -12.63
N MET A 165 -3.74 -8.97 -11.63
CA MET A 165 -5.07 -9.58 -11.62
C MET A 165 -6.17 -8.67 -12.18
N PHE A 166 -6.02 -7.34 -12.09
CA PHE A 166 -7.05 -6.37 -12.45
C PHE A 166 -6.59 -5.45 -13.56
N ASN A 167 -7.53 -5.09 -14.46
CA ASN A 167 -7.23 -4.25 -15.61
C ASN A 167 -7.22 -2.74 -15.26
N GLY A 168 -6.77 -1.90 -16.20
CA GLY A 168 -6.61 -0.46 -15.99
C GLY A 168 -7.85 0.30 -15.53
N LYS A 169 -9.07 -0.24 -15.78
CA LYS A 169 -10.33 0.41 -15.36
C LYS A 169 -10.59 0.29 -13.86
N CYS A 170 -10.07 -0.75 -13.21
CA CYS A 170 -10.32 -1.01 -11.78
C CYS A 170 -9.03 -1.31 -10.99
N VAL A 171 -7.86 -1.27 -11.61
CA VAL A 171 -6.59 -1.56 -10.93
C VAL A 171 -6.28 -0.56 -9.82
N GLY A 172 -6.62 0.72 -10.02
CA GLY A 172 -6.46 1.74 -8.97
C GLY A 172 -7.30 1.42 -7.75
N LEU A 173 -8.58 1.11 -7.94
CA LEU A 173 -9.49 0.68 -6.88
C LEU A 173 -9.02 -0.62 -6.21
N ALA A 174 -8.60 -1.62 -6.99
CA ALA A 174 -8.14 -2.90 -6.45
C ALA A 174 -6.86 -2.74 -5.60
N ASN A 175 -5.88 -1.99 -6.10
CA ASN A 175 -4.66 -1.67 -5.36
C ASN A 175 -4.95 -0.87 -4.08
N ALA A 176 -5.75 0.19 -4.18
CA ALA A 176 -6.06 1.04 -3.04
C ALA A 176 -6.87 0.29 -1.96
N THR A 177 -7.83 -0.56 -2.36
CA THR A 177 -8.63 -1.35 -1.42
C THR A 177 -7.80 -2.45 -0.77
N ALA A 178 -7.01 -3.21 -1.54
CA ALA A 178 -6.18 -4.26 -0.99
C ALA A 178 -5.12 -3.70 -0.02
N ALA A 179 -4.51 -2.57 -0.35
CA ALA A 179 -3.56 -1.92 0.53
C ALA A 179 -4.22 -1.30 1.76
N GLY A 180 -5.36 -0.61 1.60
CA GLY A 180 -6.10 -0.02 2.72
C GLY A 180 -6.56 -1.09 3.71
N TRP A 181 -7.14 -2.18 3.22
CA TRP A 181 -7.56 -3.29 4.08
C TRP A 181 -6.37 -4.03 4.71
N GLY A 182 -5.22 -4.05 4.05
CA GLY A 182 -3.98 -4.52 4.67
C GLY A 182 -3.53 -3.61 5.82
N ASN A 183 -3.44 -2.29 5.58
CA ASN A 183 -3.06 -1.30 6.58
C ASN A 183 -4.05 -1.22 7.76
N LEU A 184 -5.32 -1.57 7.55
CA LEU A 184 -6.34 -1.67 8.60
C LEU A 184 -5.88 -2.52 9.79
N GLY A 185 -4.98 -3.50 9.55
CA GLY A 185 -4.35 -4.29 10.60
C GLY A 185 -3.65 -3.43 11.66
N GLY A 186 -3.08 -2.27 11.29
CA GLY A 186 -2.49 -1.31 12.22
C GLY A 186 -3.50 -0.70 13.18
N GLY A 187 -4.70 -0.35 12.69
CA GLY A 187 -5.80 0.12 13.53
C GLY A 187 -6.39 -0.98 14.40
N VAL A 188 -6.64 -2.15 13.80
CA VAL A 188 -7.20 -3.30 14.52
C VAL A 188 -6.28 -3.74 15.66
N THR A 189 -4.97 -3.76 15.47
CA THR A 189 -4.03 -4.17 16.49
C THR A 189 -4.04 -3.25 17.71
N GLN A 190 -4.33 -1.95 17.54
CA GLN A 190 -4.35 -0.97 18.64
C GLN A 190 -5.38 -1.33 19.72
N PHE A 191 -6.56 -1.82 19.35
CA PHE A 191 -7.54 -2.29 20.32
C PHE A 191 -7.47 -3.80 20.60
N LEU A 192 -7.06 -4.61 19.62
CA LEU A 192 -7.03 -6.06 19.73
C LEU A 192 -5.95 -6.55 20.72
N MET A 193 -4.74 -6.01 20.63
CA MET A 193 -3.63 -6.46 21.47
C MET A 193 -3.82 -6.16 22.96
N PRO A 194 -4.35 -5.01 23.40
CA PRO A 194 -4.74 -4.80 24.80
C PRO A 194 -5.79 -5.80 25.30
N LEU A 195 -6.76 -6.19 24.46
CA LEU A 195 -7.76 -7.20 24.82
C LEU A 195 -7.13 -8.59 24.95
N ILE A 196 -6.26 -8.99 24.01
CA ILE A 196 -5.50 -10.25 24.10
C ILE A 196 -4.63 -10.24 25.36
N TYR A 197 -3.91 -9.15 25.62
CA TYR A 197 -3.10 -8.97 26.82
C TYR A 197 -3.93 -9.17 28.09
N ARG A 198 -5.11 -8.55 28.16
CA ARG A 198 -6.03 -8.67 29.30
C ARG A 198 -6.50 -10.12 29.50
N GLY A 199 -6.81 -10.84 28.40
CA GLY A 199 -7.13 -12.27 28.43
C GLY A 199 -5.95 -13.13 28.91
N MET A 200 -4.73 -12.84 28.43
CA MET A 200 -3.52 -13.53 28.85
C MET A 200 -3.15 -13.26 30.32
N THR A 201 -3.39 -12.04 30.81
CA THR A 201 -3.20 -11.71 32.24
C THR A 201 -4.10 -12.57 33.12
N SER A 202 -5.35 -12.78 32.73
CA SER A 202 -6.26 -13.69 33.45
C SER A 202 -5.79 -15.13 33.36
N ALA A 203 -5.31 -15.58 32.21
CA ALA A 203 -4.82 -16.96 32.02
C ALA A 203 -3.48 -17.23 32.72
N THR A 204 -2.67 -16.21 32.99
CA THR A 204 -1.38 -16.31 33.69
C THR A 204 -1.46 -15.94 35.17
N GLU A 205 -2.64 -16.04 35.80
CA GLU A 205 -2.85 -15.77 37.23
C GLU A 205 -2.38 -14.36 37.65
N GLY A 206 -2.56 -13.35 36.79
CA GLY A 206 -2.18 -11.97 37.06
C GLY A 206 -0.72 -11.62 36.79
N ARG A 207 0.07 -12.50 36.16
CA ARG A 207 1.48 -12.22 35.81
C ARG A 207 1.57 -11.29 34.61
N ILE A 208 1.49 -9.99 34.87
CA ILE A 208 1.41 -8.91 33.83
C ILE A 208 2.56 -8.97 32.81
N PHE A 209 3.79 -9.23 33.25
CA PHE A 209 4.96 -9.29 32.37
C PHE A 209 5.03 -10.58 31.54
N SER A 210 4.51 -11.69 32.02
CA SER A 210 4.36 -12.90 31.19
C SER A 210 3.25 -12.75 30.19
N ALA A 211 2.17 -12.05 30.54
CA ALA A 211 0.98 -11.90 29.69
C ALA A 211 1.27 -11.19 28.35
N TRP A 212 2.05 -10.11 28.32
CA TRP A 212 2.38 -9.44 27.06
C TRP A 212 3.25 -10.32 26.16
N ARG A 213 4.14 -11.14 26.72
CA ARG A 213 4.96 -12.09 25.97
C ARG A 213 4.10 -13.15 25.30
N TRP A 214 3.19 -13.77 26.06
CA TRP A 214 2.27 -14.78 25.53
C TRP A 214 1.28 -14.20 24.50
N ALA A 215 0.93 -12.92 24.60
CA ALA A 215 0.08 -12.27 23.61
C ALA A 215 0.66 -12.30 22.19
N TYR A 216 1.98 -12.36 22.03
CA TYR A 216 2.65 -12.45 20.72
C TYR A 216 2.51 -13.80 20.02
N LEU A 217 2.03 -14.83 20.69
CA LEU A 217 1.69 -16.10 20.02
C LEU A 217 0.59 -15.91 18.97
N VAL A 218 -0.35 -14.99 19.21
CA VAL A 218 -1.46 -14.74 18.28
C VAL A 218 -0.96 -14.21 16.94
N PRO A 219 -0.22 -13.10 16.85
CA PRO A 219 0.35 -12.65 15.57
C PRO A 219 1.29 -13.69 14.94
N GLY A 220 2.07 -14.45 15.72
CA GLY A 220 2.92 -15.51 15.19
C GLY A 220 2.13 -16.62 14.49
N LEU A 221 1.04 -17.08 15.10
CA LEU A 221 0.13 -18.06 14.50
C LEU A 221 -0.55 -17.50 13.25
N LEU A 222 -1.01 -16.25 13.27
CA LEU A 222 -1.63 -15.61 12.12
C LEU A 222 -0.66 -15.54 10.91
N HIS A 223 0.62 -15.20 11.14
CA HIS A 223 1.65 -15.21 10.10
C HIS A 223 1.82 -16.60 9.48
N THR A 224 1.92 -17.63 10.32
CA THR A 224 2.12 -19.01 9.86
C THR A 224 0.93 -19.50 9.05
N ILE A 225 -0.28 -19.32 9.58
CA ILE A 225 -1.53 -19.74 8.92
C ILE A 225 -1.70 -19.01 7.57
N MET A 226 -1.54 -17.68 7.57
CA MET A 226 -1.68 -16.90 6.34
C MET A 226 -0.59 -17.21 5.31
N GLY A 227 0.66 -17.37 5.73
CA GLY A 227 1.74 -17.74 4.83
C GLY A 227 1.49 -19.07 4.11
N VAL A 228 0.98 -20.06 4.84
CA VAL A 228 0.56 -21.35 4.27
C VAL A 228 -0.69 -21.20 3.37
N ALA A 229 -1.71 -20.46 3.83
CA ALA A 229 -2.95 -20.26 3.06
C ALA A 229 -2.68 -19.59 1.70
N VAL A 230 -1.86 -18.53 1.67
CA VAL A 230 -1.48 -17.83 0.44
C VAL A 230 -0.78 -18.79 -0.55
N MET A 231 0.09 -19.66 -0.04
CA MET A 231 0.81 -20.62 -0.89
C MET A 231 -0.10 -21.60 -1.61
N PHE A 232 -1.19 -22.05 -0.97
CA PHE A 232 -2.08 -23.06 -1.53
C PHE A 232 -3.30 -22.49 -2.24
N VAL A 233 -3.85 -21.36 -1.79
CA VAL A 233 -5.10 -20.78 -2.32
C VAL A 233 -4.82 -19.74 -3.42
N GLY A 234 -3.70 -19.02 -3.38
CA GLY A 234 -3.37 -17.97 -4.34
C GLY A 234 -2.95 -18.51 -5.71
N GLN A 235 -3.10 -17.70 -6.76
CA GLN A 235 -2.53 -17.91 -8.09
C GLN A 235 -1.80 -16.62 -8.53
N ASP A 236 -0.60 -16.74 -9.13
CA ASP A 236 0.25 -15.59 -9.44
C ASP A 236 -0.34 -14.67 -10.53
N LEU A 237 -0.80 -15.25 -11.63
CA LEU A 237 -1.36 -14.55 -12.80
C LEU A 237 -2.70 -15.17 -13.19
N PRO A 238 -3.56 -14.45 -13.94
CA PRO A 238 -4.83 -15.01 -14.42
C PRO A 238 -4.69 -16.32 -15.17
N ASP A 239 -3.61 -16.50 -15.92
CA ASP A 239 -3.36 -17.68 -16.75
C ASP A 239 -2.71 -18.84 -16.00
N GLY A 240 -2.11 -18.61 -14.84
CA GLY A 240 -1.46 -19.64 -14.03
C GLY A 240 -0.36 -19.11 -13.12
N ASN A 241 0.42 -20.04 -12.58
CA ASN A 241 1.54 -19.72 -11.71
C ASN A 241 2.83 -19.55 -12.52
N TYR A 242 3.75 -18.69 -12.06
CA TYR A 242 5.02 -18.37 -12.72
C TYR A 242 5.80 -19.61 -13.13
N LYS A 243 5.94 -20.59 -12.23
CA LYS A 243 6.64 -21.84 -12.52
C LYS A 243 6.08 -22.58 -13.75
N PHE A 244 4.75 -22.66 -13.84
CA PHE A 244 4.06 -23.31 -14.96
C PHE A 244 4.25 -22.51 -16.26
N LEU A 245 4.06 -21.19 -16.20
CA LEU A 245 4.14 -20.31 -17.37
C LEU A 245 5.57 -20.20 -17.91
N HIS A 246 6.60 -20.24 -17.05
CA HIS A 246 7.99 -20.32 -17.49
C HIS A 246 8.33 -21.66 -18.15
N THR A 247 7.80 -22.77 -17.61
CA THR A 247 8.05 -24.11 -18.18
C THR A 247 7.35 -24.28 -19.53
N SER A 248 6.17 -23.67 -19.71
CA SER A 248 5.41 -23.70 -20.97
C SER A 248 5.89 -22.67 -22.00
N GLY A 249 6.90 -21.84 -21.68
CA GLY A 249 7.42 -20.79 -22.58
C GLY A 249 6.47 -19.60 -22.77
N GLN A 250 5.41 -19.49 -21.98
CA GLN A 250 4.43 -18.40 -22.07
C GLN A 250 4.87 -17.13 -21.32
N LEU A 251 5.85 -17.25 -20.43
CA LEU A 251 6.40 -16.14 -19.67
C LEU A 251 7.92 -16.09 -19.81
N GLU A 252 8.45 -14.98 -20.29
CA GLU A 252 9.88 -14.79 -20.44
C GLU A 252 10.58 -14.47 -19.12
N LYS A 253 11.86 -14.85 -19.04
CA LYS A 253 12.71 -14.51 -17.90
C LYS A 253 13.21 -13.08 -18.06
N LYS A 254 12.75 -12.18 -17.20
CA LYS A 254 13.24 -10.80 -17.15
C LYS A 254 14.66 -10.74 -16.54
N SER A 255 15.51 -9.88 -17.10
CA SER A 255 16.80 -9.56 -16.49
C SER A 255 16.59 -8.59 -15.32
N ALA A 256 16.84 -9.04 -14.10
CA ALA A 256 16.65 -8.23 -12.90
C ALA A 256 17.52 -6.96 -12.90
N LEU A 257 18.77 -7.03 -13.38
CA LEU A 257 19.71 -5.91 -13.38
C LEU A 257 19.28 -4.77 -14.33
N ASN A 258 18.88 -5.10 -15.56
CA ASN A 258 18.42 -4.09 -16.52
C ASN A 258 17.15 -3.41 -16.04
N THR A 259 16.25 -4.16 -15.44
CA THR A 259 15.00 -3.64 -14.87
C THR A 259 15.27 -2.70 -13.69
N GLN A 260 16.24 -3.04 -12.81
CA GLN A 260 16.67 -2.19 -11.70
C GLN A 260 17.22 -0.85 -12.22
N TYR A 261 18.13 -0.86 -13.18
CA TYR A 261 18.72 0.35 -13.74
C TYR A 261 17.66 1.28 -14.35
N LEU A 262 16.73 0.72 -15.11
CA LEU A 262 15.64 1.47 -15.74
C LEU A 262 14.73 2.17 -14.70
N GLY A 263 14.42 1.49 -13.60
CA GLY A 263 13.64 2.07 -12.50
C GLY A 263 14.39 3.22 -11.84
N ILE A 264 15.63 2.99 -11.43
CA ILE A 264 16.46 3.97 -10.70
C ILE A 264 16.77 5.23 -11.53
N ALA A 265 16.91 5.11 -12.84
CA ALA A 265 17.16 6.24 -13.73
C ALA A 265 15.96 7.18 -13.92
N ASN A 266 14.76 6.78 -13.47
CA ASN A 266 13.55 7.59 -13.62
C ASN A 266 13.36 8.55 -12.43
N TYR A 267 13.61 9.87 -12.63
CA TYR A 267 13.48 10.87 -11.56
C TYR A 267 12.06 10.95 -10.95
N ARG A 268 11.02 10.63 -11.74
CA ARG A 268 9.63 10.61 -11.25
C ARG A 268 9.45 9.59 -10.14
N MET A 269 10.14 8.46 -10.25
CA MET A 269 10.18 7.46 -9.19
C MET A 269 10.72 8.07 -7.88
N TRP A 270 11.81 8.86 -7.93
CA TRP A 270 12.39 9.47 -6.73
C TRP A 270 11.50 10.55 -6.13
N CYS A 271 10.81 11.34 -6.95
CA CYS A 271 9.78 12.26 -6.45
C CYS A 271 8.68 11.51 -5.70
N MET A 272 8.20 10.39 -6.25
CA MET A 272 7.20 9.55 -5.60
C MET A 272 7.74 8.80 -4.38
N VAL A 273 9.01 8.40 -4.36
CA VAL A 273 9.70 7.83 -3.19
C VAL A 273 9.65 8.81 -2.02
N ALA A 274 9.98 10.08 -2.27
CA ALA A 274 9.99 11.11 -1.24
C ALA A 274 8.56 11.46 -0.79
N THR A 275 7.62 11.71 -1.70
CA THR A 275 6.23 12.05 -1.35
C THR A 275 5.54 10.91 -0.62
N TYR A 276 5.71 9.67 -1.10
CA TYR A 276 5.17 8.49 -0.43
C TYR A 276 5.82 8.22 0.94
N GLY A 277 7.07 8.65 1.10
CA GLY A 277 7.77 8.66 2.39
C GLY A 277 7.06 9.49 3.45
N PHE A 278 6.36 10.55 3.03
CA PHE A 278 5.67 11.49 3.92
C PHE A 278 4.12 11.45 3.78
N CYS A 279 3.57 10.34 3.29
CA CYS A 279 2.19 9.93 3.57
C CYS A 279 2.19 8.54 4.21
N PHE A 280 2.61 7.48 3.52
CA PHE A 280 2.69 6.15 4.12
C PHE A 280 3.70 6.06 5.28
N GLY A 281 4.83 6.77 5.21
CA GLY A 281 5.79 6.85 6.32
C GLY A 281 5.20 7.52 7.55
N VAL A 282 4.34 8.50 7.36
CA VAL A 282 3.58 9.16 8.44
C VAL A 282 2.57 8.18 9.06
N GLU A 283 1.86 7.39 8.25
CA GLU A 283 0.98 6.33 8.76
C GLU A 283 1.73 5.34 9.66
N LEU A 284 2.89 4.84 9.18
CA LEU A 284 3.72 3.92 9.96
C LEU A 284 4.22 4.56 11.27
N THR A 285 4.59 5.84 11.22
CA THR A 285 5.03 6.60 12.40
C THR A 285 3.91 6.73 13.42
N MET A 286 2.73 7.19 12.99
CA MET A 286 1.57 7.37 13.86
C MET A 286 1.12 6.04 14.48
N ASN A 287 1.09 4.95 13.71
CA ASN A 287 0.78 3.62 14.24
C ASN A 287 1.75 3.16 15.34
N ASN A 288 2.99 3.67 15.36
CA ASN A 288 3.95 3.38 16.42
C ASN A 288 3.78 4.26 17.66
N ILE A 289 3.35 5.54 17.50
CA ILE A 289 3.43 6.51 18.59
C ILE A 289 2.07 6.91 19.18
N VAL A 290 0.97 6.79 18.41
CA VAL A 290 -0.31 7.43 18.78
C VAL A 290 -0.90 6.87 20.07
N ALA A 291 -0.83 5.56 20.32
CA ALA A 291 -1.34 4.97 21.55
C ALA A 291 -0.54 5.44 22.78
N ALA A 292 0.79 5.45 22.67
CA ALA A 292 1.66 5.96 23.74
C ALA A 292 1.46 7.46 23.97
N TYR A 293 1.29 8.25 22.88
CA TYR A 293 0.97 9.68 22.98
C TYR A 293 -0.33 9.93 23.74
N LEU A 294 -1.41 9.21 23.42
CA LEU A 294 -2.68 9.37 24.12
C LEU A 294 -2.62 8.91 25.57
N TYR A 295 -1.90 7.82 25.83
CA TYR A 295 -1.68 7.29 27.17
C TYR A 295 -0.91 8.28 28.07
N ASP A 296 0.24 8.79 27.58
CA ASP A 296 1.11 9.66 28.35
C ASP A 296 0.57 11.11 28.43
N GLN A 297 -0.04 11.67 27.35
CA GLN A 297 -0.50 13.06 27.30
C GLN A 297 -1.80 13.30 28.05
N PHE A 298 -2.73 12.34 28.03
CA PHE A 298 -4.07 12.48 28.60
C PHE A 298 -4.30 11.55 29.81
N GLU A 299 -3.26 10.90 30.32
CA GLU A 299 -3.31 10.00 31.48
C GLU A 299 -4.42 8.92 31.37
N LEU A 300 -4.60 8.37 30.15
CA LEU A 300 -5.63 7.38 29.87
C LEU A 300 -5.15 5.99 30.28
N ASP A 301 -6.10 5.09 30.58
CA ASP A 301 -5.77 3.67 30.72
C ASP A 301 -5.38 3.03 29.37
N LEU A 302 -4.67 1.90 29.40
CA LEU A 302 -4.11 1.25 28.23
C LEU A 302 -5.16 0.86 27.18
N VAL A 303 -6.32 0.38 27.63
CA VAL A 303 -7.41 -0.08 26.75
C VAL A 303 -8.08 1.13 26.07
N THR A 304 -8.33 2.19 26.83
CA THR A 304 -8.92 3.43 26.31
C THR A 304 -7.97 4.12 25.34
N ALA A 305 -6.70 4.26 25.68
CA ALA A 305 -5.69 4.84 24.80
C ALA A 305 -5.56 4.04 23.48
N GLY A 306 -5.49 2.72 23.54
CA GLY A 306 -5.46 1.84 22.37
C GLY A 306 -6.74 1.91 21.52
N THR A 307 -7.91 1.98 22.17
CA THR A 307 -9.20 2.10 21.47
C THR A 307 -9.30 3.42 20.72
N LEU A 308 -8.93 4.54 21.35
CA LEU A 308 -8.91 5.84 20.69
C LEU A 308 -7.86 5.90 19.57
N ALA A 309 -6.67 5.34 19.82
CA ALA A 309 -5.61 5.23 18.82
C ALA A 309 -6.05 4.42 17.59
N SER A 310 -6.89 3.40 17.79
CA SER A 310 -7.40 2.58 16.68
C SER A 310 -8.19 3.40 15.66
N CYS A 311 -8.84 4.49 16.06
CA CYS A 311 -9.57 5.39 15.16
C CYS A 311 -8.68 5.91 14.03
N TYR A 312 -7.37 6.10 14.29
CA TYR A 312 -6.43 6.50 13.25
C TYR A 312 -6.30 5.42 12.14
N GLY A 313 -5.95 4.20 12.50
CA GLY A 313 -5.73 3.12 11.53
C GLY A 313 -7.02 2.57 10.91
N LEU A 314 -8.15 2.64 11.62
CA LEU A 314 -9.45 2.14 11.13
C LEU A 314 -10.00 2.94 9.95
N MET A 315 -9.56 4.19 9.74
CA MET A 315 -9.94 4.97 8.56
C MET A 315 -9.50 4.29 7.25
N ASN A 316 -8.52 3.39 7.28
CA ASN A 316 -8.09 2.58 6.13
C ASN A 316 -9.22 1.73 5.50
N ILE A 317 -10.31 1.51 6.21
CA ILE A 317 -11.45 0.75 5.67
C ILE A 317 -12.01 1.40 4.39
N PHE A 318 -11.96 2.73 4.29
CA PHE A 318 -12.50 3.49 3.15
C PHE A 318 -11.59 4.61 2.62
N ALA A 319 -10.79 5.25 3.47
CA ALA A 319 -10.10 6.51 3.12
C ALA A 319 -9.07 6.31 2.00
N ARG A 320 -8.32 5.21 2.02
CA ARG A 320 -7.37 4.89 0.96
C ARG A 320 -8.06 4.64 -0.38
N SER A 321 -9.14 3.86 -0.38
CA SER A 321 -9.97 3.63 -1.57
C SER A 321 -10.57 4.94 -2.09
N LEU A 322 -11.03 5.82 -1.19
CA LEU A 322 -11.56 7.14 -1.54
C LEU A 322 -10.52 7.99 -2.28
N GLY A 323 -9.27 8.03 -1.79
CA GLY A 323 -8.15 8.71 -2.47
C GLY A 323 -7.93 8.21 -3.89
N GLY A 324 -7.97 6.90 -4.11
CA GLY A 324 -7.89 6.27 -5.43
C GLY A 324 -9.05 6.69 -6.34
N VAL A 325 -10.28 6.62 -5.84
CA VAL A 325 -11.49 7.02 -6.59
C VAL A 325 -11.47 8.49 -6.96
N ILE A 326 -11.07 9.38 -6.05
CA ILE A 326 -10.94 10.81 -6.33
C ILE A 326 -9.88 11.03 -7.43
N SER A 327 -8.72 10.38 -7.32
CA SER A 327 -7.65 10.45 -8.32
C SER A 327 -8.13 9.99 -9.70
N ASP A 328 -8.82 8.85 -9.78
CA ASP A 328 -9.37 8.31 -11.03
C ASP A 328 -10.45 9.23 -11.62
N THR A 329 -11.34 9.77 -10.79
CA THR A 329 -12.39 10.71 -11.22
C THR A 329 -11.79 12.01 -11.76
N MET A 330 -10.75 12.53 -11.12
CA MET A 330 -10.04 13.73 -11.59
C MET A 330 -9.26 13.46 -12.87
N SER A 331 -8.73 12.24 -13.04
CA SER A 331 -8.09 11.82 -14.28
C SER A 331 -9.07 11.80 -15.46
N LEU A 332 -10.29 11.34 -15.27
CA LEU A 332 -11.31 11.38 -16.33
C LEU A 332 -11.58 12.81 -16.83
N LYS A 333 -11.51 13.82 -15.93
CA LYS A 333 -11.78 15.22 -16.25
C LYS A 333 -10.55 15.99 -16.75
N PHE A 334 -9.38 15.71 -16.21
CA PHE A 334 -8.17 16.53 -16.39
C PHE A 334 -6.94 15.73 -16.82
N GLY A 335 -7.08 14.42 -17.01
CA GLY A 335 -5.96 13.52 -17.31
C GLY A 335 -4.99 13.40 -16.13
N MET A 336 -3.71 13.12 -16.43
CA MET A 336 -2.64 13.00 -15.43
C MET A 336 -2.51 14.23 -14.53
N ARG A 337 -2.79 15.42 -15.07
CA ARG A 337 -2.85 16.68 -14.30
C ARG A 337 -3.82 16.57 -13.11
N GLY A 338 -4.98 15.95 -13.32
CA GLY A 338 -5.98 15.73 -12.26
C GLY A 338 -5.45 14.84 -11.15
N ARG A 339 -4.70 13.78 -11.48
CA ARG A 339 -4.07 12.91 -10.49
C ARG A 339 -3.02 13.64 -9.65
N LEU A 340 -2.15 14.42 -10.30
CA LEU A 340 -1.10 15.19 -9.62
C LEU A 340 -1.70 16.24 -8.68
N TRP A 341 -2.73 16.98 -9.12
CA TRP A 341 -3.42 17.94 -8.26
C TRP A 341 -4.14 17.28 -7.09
N THR A 342 -4.75 16.12 -7.30
CA THR A 342 -5.39 15.35 -6.20
C THR A 342 -4.37 14.99 -5.13
N LEU A 343 -3.24 14.41 -5.52
CA LEU A 343 -2.18 14.06 -4.58
C LEU A 343 -1.68 15.29 -3.82
N TRP A 344 -1.37 16.39 -4.54
CA TRP A 344 -0.84 17.61 -3.95
C TRP A 344 -1.80 18.22 -2.92
N VAL A 345 -3.10 18.33 -3.25
CA VAL A 345 -4.11 18.92 -2.35
C VAL A 345 -4.30 18.06 -1.11
N VAL A 346 -4.50 16.75 -1.29
CA VAL A 346 -4.80 15.85 -0.17
C VAL A 346 -3.61 15.73 0.78
N GLN A 347 -2.38 15.64 0.25
CA GLN A 347 -1.17 15.55 1.08
C GLN A 347 -0.81 16.90 1.74
N THR A 348 -1.14 18.03 1.13
CA THR A 348 -1.00 19.33 1.80
C THR A 348 -1.98 19.45 2.97
N LEU A 349 -3.25 19.04 2.79
CA LEU A 349 -4.24 18.99 3.86
C LEU A 349 -3.83 18.04 4.99
N GLU A 350 -3.24 16.90 4.66
CA GLU A 350 -2.61 15.97 5.61
C GLU A 350 -1.65 16.71 6.54
N GLY A 351 -0.68 17.45 6.00
CA GLY A 351 0.29 18.20 6.79
C GLY A 351 -0.34 19.29 7.66
N ILE A 352 -1.32 20.04 7.13
CA ILE A 352 -2.05 21.08 7.87
C ILE A 352 -2.82 20.47 9.05
N LEU A 353 -3.54 19.37 8.84
CA LEU A 353 -4.31 18.70 9.90
C LEU A 353 -3.40 18.04 10.95
N CYS A 354 -2.22 17.57 10.54
CA CYS A 354 -1.18 17.10 11.47
C CYS A 354 -0.73 18.21 12.42
N VAL A 355 -0.49 19.43 11.91
CA VAL A 355 -0.16 20.60 12.73
C VAL A 355 -1.32 20.95 13.68
N PHE A 356 -2.56 20.93 13.21
CA PHE A 356 -3.73 21.20 14.06
C PHE A 356 -3.92 20.15 15.17
N MET A 357 -3.65 18.87 14.88
CA MET A 357 -3.64 17.82 15.90
C MET A 357 -2.62 18.13 17.01
N ALA A 358 -1.42 18.55 16.64
CA ALA A 358 -0.39 18.92 17.61
C ALA A 358 -0.77 20.12 18.47
N LEU A 359 -1.40 21.15 17.87
CA LEU A 359 -1.87 22.34 18.57
C LEU A 359 -3.06 22.06 19.52
N ALA A 360 -3.80 20.98 19.26
CA ALA A 360 -4.94 20.57 20.07
C ALA A 360 -4.57 19.80 21.36
N LYS A 361 -3.30 19.77 21.75
CA LYS A 361 -2.71 18.96 22.85
C LYS A 361 -3.39 19.07 24.21
N ASP A 362 -4.14 20.13 24.46
CA ASP A 362 -4.78 20.41 25.75
C ASP A 362 -6.23 19.87 25.84
N SER A 363 -6.78 19.34 24.71
CA SER A 363 -8.14 18.82 24.63
C SER A 363 -8.18 17.47 23.92
N LEU A 364 -8.50 16.41 24.65
CA LEU A 364 -8.61 15.06 24.09
C LEU A 364 -9.60 15.01 22.92
N ALA A 365 -10.80 15.60 23.07
CA ALA A 365 -11.83 15.58 22.02
C ALA A 365 -11.35 16.24 20.73
N THR A 366 -10.69 17.41 20.83
CA THR A 366 -10.17 18.15 19.69
C THR A 366 -8.99 17.42 19.04
N THR A 367 -8.10 16.82 19.85
CA THR A 367 -7.00 15.96 19.36
C THR A 367 -7.53 14.77 18.57
N ILE A 368 -8.55 14.07 19.08
CA ILE A 368 -9.16 12.93 18.37
C ILE A 368 -9.83 13.38 17.07
N LEU A 369 -10.56 14.52 17.09
CA LEU A 369 -11.15 15.06 15.87
C LEU A 369 -10.11 15.32 14.78
N PHE A 370 -9.04 16.07 15.11
CA PHE A 370 -7.97 16.34 14.12
C PHE A 370 -7.20 15.09 13.76
N MET A 371 -7.00 14.15 14.68
CA MET A 371 -6.37 12.85 14.40
C MET A 371 -7.15 12.06 13.35
N VAL A 372 -8.48 11.99 13.45
CA VAL A 372 -9.33 11.29 12.47
C VAL A 372 -9.29 11.99 11.10
N LEU A 373 -9.44 13.31 11.06
CA LEU A 373 -9.37 14.08 9.81
C LEU A 373 -8.00 13.97 9.15
N PHE A 374 -6.94 14.05 9.93
CA PHE A 374 -5.57 13.85 9.50
C PHE A 374 -5.37 12.44 8.92
N SER A 375 -5.84 11.41 9.61
CA SER A 375 -5.77 10.02 9.16
C SER A 375 -6.47 9.80 7.82
N ILE A 376 -7.65 10.39 7.61
CA ILE A 376 -8.36 10.31 6.32
C ILE A 376 -7.50 10.88 5.20
N CYS A 377 -6.83 12.02 5.42
CA CYS A 377 -5.98 12.65 4.42
C CYS A 377 -4.70 11.83 4.17
N VAL A 378 -4.05 11.30 5.20
CA VAL A 378 -2.88 10.41 5.08
C VAL A 378 -3.18 9.24 4.15
N GLN A 379 -4.22 8.51 4.44
CA GLN A 379 -4.59 7.30 3.72
C GLN A 379 -5.13 7.61 2.31
N ALA A 380 -5.84 8.73 2.15
CA ALA A 380 -6.26 9.18 0.82
C ALA A 380 -5.06 9.61 -0.05
N SER A 381 -4.02 10.23 0.53
CA SER A 381 -2.77 10.55 -0.18
C SER A 381 -2.06 9.29 -0.67
N GLU A 382 -2.08 8.23 0.13
CA GLU A 382 -1.52 6.93 -0.26
C GLU A 382 -2.28 6.32 -1.44
N GLY A 383 -3.61 6.36 -1.41
CA GLY A 383 -4.46 5.89 -2.51
C GLY A 383 -4.24 6.70 -3.79
N ALA A 384 -4.16 8.02 -3.68
CA ALA A 384 -3.88 8.92 -4.81
C ALA A 384 -2.48 8.71 -5.40
N SER A 385 -1.46 8.41 -4.57
CA SER A 385 -0.10 8.09 -5.02
C SER A 385 -0.09 6.87 -5.94
N TYR A 386 -0.78 5.80 -5.57
CA TYR A 386 -0.87 4.59 -6.41
C TYR A 386 -1.81 4.75 -7.62
N GLY A 387 -2.51 5.85 -7.74
CA GLY A 387 -3.11 6.33 -9.00
C GLY A 387 -2.09 6.84 -10.02
N ILE A 388 -0.85 7.17 -9.60
CA ILE A 388 0.22 7.71 -10.46
C ILE A 388 1.32 6.66 -10.73
N VAL A 389 1.68 5.87 -9.71
CA VAL A 389 2.79 4.91 -9.76
C VAL A 389 2.77 3.98 -10.99
N PRO A 390 1.64 3.38 -11.42
CA PRO A 390 1.60 2.49 -12.57
C PRO A 390 2.00 3.13 -13.91
N TYR A 391 2.05 4.47 -13.95
CA TYR A 391 2.36 5.25 -15.14
C TYR A 391 3.83 5.74 -15.20
N ILE A 392 4.64 5.50 -14.16
CA ILE A 392 6.05 5.95 -14.15
C ILE A 392 6.90 5.13 -15.11
N THR A 393 6.77 3.83 -15.07
CA THR A 393 7.44 2.87 -15.95
C THR A 393 6.58 1.61 -16.08
N ARG A 394 6.61 0.99 -17.23
CA ARG A 394 5.84 -0.23 -17.43
C ARG A 394 6.69 -1.49 -17.27
N ARG A 395 7.90 -1.44 -17.82
CA ARG A 395 8.85 -2.55 -17.77
C ARG A 395 9.37 -2.80 -16.35
N ALA A 396 9.65 -1.74 -15.60
CA ALA A 396 10.22 -1.76 -14.25
C ALA A 396 9.19 -1.47 -13.15
N LEU A 397 7.91 -1.82 -13.35
CA LEU A 397 6.82 -1.51 -12.41
C LEU A 397 7.05 -2.12 -11.02
N GLY A 398 7.52 -3.37 -10.95
CA GLY A 398 7.85 -4.04 -9.69
C GLY A 398 8.96 -3.30 -8.93
N VAL A 399 10.03 -2.92 -9.64
CA VAL A 399 11.12 -2.12 -9.09
C VAL A 399 10.61 -0.77 -8.59
N ALA A 400 9.86 -0.02 -9.40
CA ALA A 400 9.31 1.27 -9.00
C ALA A 400 8.42 1.15 -7.76
N SER A 401 7.54 0.16 -7.72
CA SER A 401 6.68 -0.11 -6.55
C SER A 401 7.49 -0.49 -5.31
N GLY A 402 8.59 -1.25 -5.49
CA GLY A 402 9.50 -1.63 -4.42
C GLY A 402 10.22 -0.43 -3.81
N TYR A 403 10.80 0.45 -4.64
CA TYR A 403 11.49 1.67 -4.18
C TYR A 403 10.53 2.67 -3.55
N ILE A 404 9.36 2.90 -4.14
CA ILE A 404 8.34 3.81 -3.59
C ILE A 404 7.83 3.26 -2.26
N GLY A 405 7.56 1.95 -2.19
CA GLY A 405 7.19 1.30 -0.94
C GLY A 405 8.29 1.37 0.12
N ALA A 406 9.57 1.20 -0.26
CA ALA A 406 10.72 1.40 0.62
C ALA A 406 10.84 2.85 1.09
N GLY A 407 10.51 3.82 0.23
CA GLY A 407 10.41 5.25 0.56
C GLY A 407 9.47 5.52 1.73
N GLY A 408 8.32 4.83 1.79
CA GLY A 408 7.42 4.89 2.93
C GLY A 408 8.09 4.51 4.25
N ASN A 409 8.82 3.39 4.26
CA ASN A 409 9.57 2.98 5.46
C ASN A 409 10.72 3.93 5.78
N ALA A 410 11.43 4.44 4.76
CA ALA A 410 12.50 5.42 4.96
C ALA A 410 11.96 6.72 5.55
N GLY A 411 10.80 7.20 5.07
CA GLY A 411 10.11 8.37 5.63
C GLY A 411 9.74 8.18 7.10
N SER A 412 9.16 7.03 7.46
CA SER A 412 8.89 6.71 8.86
C SER A 412 10.18 6.63 9.69
N THR A 413 11.25 6.02 9.15
CA THR A 413 12.56 5.99 9.80
C THR A 413 13.07 7.40 10.08
N ILE A 414 12.97 8.31 9.11
CA ILE A 414 13.37 9.72 9.25
C ILE A 414 12.52 10.43 10.30
N CYS A 415 11.18 10.29 10.24
CA CYS A 415 10.27 10.89 11.21
C CYS A 415 10.56 10.41 12.64
N MET A 416 10.70 9.09 12.83
CA MET A 416 11.00 8.50 14.13
C MET A 416 12.35 8.99 14.67
N ALA A 417 13.40 9.00 13.84
CA ALA A 417 14.73 9.41 14.24
C ALA A 417 14.81 10.90 14.61
N LEU A 418 14.20 11.77 13.79
CA LEU A 418 14.30 13.22 13.97
C LEU A 418 13.36 13.76 15.06
N PHE A 419 12.14 13.22 15.14
CA PHE A 419 11.08 13.85 15.94
C PHE A 419 10.69 13.08 17.20
N PHE A 420 10.92 11.75 17.26
CA PHE A 420 10.39 10.91 18.33
C PHE A 420 11.42 10.11 19.13
N THR A 421 12.71 10.15 18.74
CA THR A 421 13.79 9.50 19.48
C THR A 421 14.42 10.41 20.55
N SER A 422 14.48 11.71 20.31
CA SER A 422 15.07 12.66 21.25
C SER A 422 14.24 12.86 22.51
N ALA A 423 14.87 12.81 23.68
CA ALA A 423 14.22 13.10 24.95
C ALA A 423 13.86 14.58 25.13
N SER A 424 14.52 15.49 24.40
CA SER A 424 14.31 16.94 24.49
C SER A 424 13.09 17.44 23.70
N ILE A 425 12.57 16.63 22.77
CA ILE A 425 11.41 17.00 21.96
C ILE A 425 10.15 16.36 22.57
N ALA A 426 9.15 17.16 22.92
CA ALA A 426 7.86 16.63 23.35
C ALA A 426 7.15 15.95 22.16
N THR A 427 6.34 14.94 22.43
CA THR A 427 5.71 14.16 21.34
C THR A 427 4.79 15.03 20.47
N TYR A 428 4.04 15.96 21.05
CA TYR A 428 3.21 16.90 20.29
C TYR A 428 4.02 17.86 19.41
N ASP A 429 5.22 18.31 19.86
CA ASP A 429 6.13 19.12 19.03
C ASP A 429 6.67 18.28 17.87
N GLY A 430 7.01 17.03 18.11
CA GLY A 430 7.40 16.08 17.06
C GLY A 430 6.32 15.91 15.99
N ILE A 431 5.04 15.79 16.40
CA ILE A 431 3.89 15.74 15.48
C ILE A 431 3.77 17.04 14.68
N MET A 432 3.98 18.20 15.31
CA MET A 432 3.94 19.50 14.63
C MET A 432 5.04 19.62 13.57
N TYR A 433 6.29 19.27 13.91
CA TYR A 433 7.42 19.31 12.96
C TYR A 433 7.22 18.33 11.80
N MET A 434 6.65 17.15 12.06
CA MET A 434 6.27 16.20 11.03
C MET A 434 5.24 16.82 10.07
N GLY A 435 4.22 17.54 10.56
CA GLY A 435 3.24 18.25 9.75
C GLY A 435 3.85 19.28 8.81
N PHE A 436 4.77 20.12 9.29
CA PHE A 436 5.49 21.07 8.43
C PHE A 436 6.36 20.36 7.38
N THR A 437 6.97 19.25 7.75
CA THR A 437 7.80 18.45 6.81
C THR A 437 6.94 17.85 5.70
N ILE A 438 5.74 17.34 6.01
CA ILE A 438 4.77 16.83 5.02
C ILE A 438 4.48 17.93 3.99
N ILE A 439 4.12 19.15 4.43
CA ILE A 439 3.81 20.27 3.55
C ILE A 439 5.00 20.59 2.63
N GLY A 440 6.21 20.64 3.19
CA GLY A 440 7.43 20.90 2.43
C GLY A 440 7.73 19.83 1.38
N VAL A 441 7.63 18.55 1.74
CA VAL A 441 7.91 17.42 0.83
C VAL A 441 6.84 17.30 -0.27
N THR A 442 5.60 17.68 0.00
CA THR A 442 4.53 17.66 -1.00
C THR A 442 4.84 18.53 -2.22
N LEU A 443 5.72 19.54 -2.09
CA LEU A 443 6.19 20.33 -3.23
C LEU A 443 6.93 19.50 -4.29
N LEU A 444 7.43 18.32 -3.94
CA LEU A 444 8.07 17.40 -4.90
C LEU A 444 7.10 16.76 -5.89
N VAL A 445 5.80 16.96 -5.74
CA VAL A 445 4.81 16.60 -6.78
C VAL A 445 4.91 17.55 -7.99
N VAL A 446 5.30 18.81 -7.76
CA VAL A 446 5.37 19.86 -8.79
C VAL A 446 6.30 19.52 -9.97
N PRO A 447 7.54 19.02 -9.77
CA PRO A 447 8.43 18.67 -10.86
C PRO A 447 8.04 17.41 -11.64
N ILE A 448 7.03 16.65 -11.21
CA ILE A 448 6.58 15.46 -11.94
C ILE A 448 5.94 15.89 -13.25
N HIS A 449 6.59 15.53 -14.36
CA HIS A 449 6.16 15.87 -15.72
C HIS A 449 6.25 14.63 -16.62
N PHE A 450 5.15 14.32 -17.30
CA PHE A 450 5.11 13.29 -18.35
C PHE A 450 5.08 13.99 -19.70
N PRO A 451 6.00 13.71 -20.64
CA PRO A 451 6.07 14.45 -21.89
C PRO A 451 4.73 14.50 -22.64
N MET A 452 4.05 13.35 -22.76
CA MET A 452 2.78 13.22 -23.50
C MET A 452 1.55 13.74 -22.72
N TRP A 453 1.62 13.83 -21.37
CA TRP A 453 0.46 14.21 -20.53
C TRP A 453 0.64 15.53 -19.80
N GLY A 454 1.87 16.02 -19.69
CA GLY A 454 2.23 17.24 -18.98
C GLY A 454 2.49 17.06 -17.49
N SER A 455 2.36 18.16 -16.76
CA SER A 455 2.54 18.26 -15.30
C SER A 455 1.34 18.96 -14.66
N MET A 456 1.46 19.34 -13.38
CA MET A 456 0.44 20.15 -12.69
C MET A 456 0.15 21.47 -13.43
N PHE A 457 1.18 22.14 -13.93
CA PHE A 457 1.08 23.49 -14.49
C PHE A 457 1.24 23.53 -16.02
N PHE A 458 2.05 22.64 -16.59
CA PHE A 458 2.38 22.64 -18.01
C PHE A 458 1.61 21.54 -18.76
N PRO A 459 1.07 21.82 -19.95
CA PRO A 459 0.43 20.82 -20.78
C PRO A 459 1.46 19.80 -21.30
N GLY A 460 0.99 18.64 -21.77
CA GLY A 460 1.80 17.67 -22.51
C GLY A 460 2.05 18.13 -23.95
N ASP A 461 3.05 17.51 -24.58
CA ASP A 461 3.33 17.71 -26.00
C ASP A 461 2.43 16.79 -26.84
N PRO A 462 1.58 17.33 -27.73
CA PRO A 462 0.74 16.52 -28.60
C PRO A 462 1.51 15.61 -29.58
N ASN A 463 2.77 15.96 -29.87
CA ASN A 463 3.61 15.22 -30.81
C ASN A 463 4.31 14.02 -30.17
N VAL A 464 4.31 13.92 -28.84
CA VAL A 464 4.90 12.77 -28.11
C VAL A 464 3.82 11.73 -27.87
N SER A 465 4.07 10.50 -28.32
CA SER A 465 3.18 9.37 -28.08
C SER A 465 3.52 8.62 -26.78
N GLU A 466 2.57 7.83 -26.31
CA GLU A 466 2.80 6.91 -25.19
C GLU A 466 3.81 5.81 -25.56
N GLU A 467 3.81 5.40 -26.83
CA GLU A 467 4.78 4.46 -27.40
C GLU A 467 6.21 5.01 -27.32
N ASP A 468 6.43 6.29 -27.65
CA ASP A 468 7.75 6.93 -27.53
C ASP A 468 8.27 6.93 -26.09
N TYR A 469 7.38 7.10 -25.11
CA TYR A 469 7.76 7.13 -23.71
C TYR A 469 8.01 5.73 -23.14
N TYR A 470 7.15 4.76 -23.43
CA TYR A 470 7.22 3.42 -22.80
C TYR A 470 7.96 2.40 -23.66
N ILE A 471 7.85 2.44 -24.98
CA ILE A 471 8.46 1.44 -25.87
C ILE A 471 9.85 1.89 -26.30
N ALA A 472 9.98 3.03 -26.97
CA ALA A 472 11.28 3.46 -27.49
C ALA A 472 12.33 3.72 -26.41
N ARG A 473 11.91 4.07 -25.19
CA ARG A 473 12.81 4.34 -24.05
C ARG A 473 13.14 3.08 -23.22
N GLU A 474 12.18 2.15 -23.07
CA GLU A 474 12.29 1.03 -22.14
C GLU A 474 12.75 -0.27 -22.83
N PHE A 475 12.71 -0.36 -24.17
CA PHE A 475 13.07 -1.53 -24.95
C PHE A 475 14.09 -1.21 -26.02
N SER A 476 15.00 -2.16 -26.33
CA SER A 476 15.91 -2.08 -27.47
C SER A 476 15.18 -2.42 -28.77
N GLU A 477 15.75 -2.03 -29.91
CA GLU A 477 15.19 -2.37 -31.23
C GLU A 477 15.09 -3.89 -31.44
N GLU A 478 16.00 -4.67 -30.88
CA GLU A 478 16.01 -6.12 -30.96
C GLU A 478 14.84 -6.70 -30.19
N GLU A 479 14.63 -6.26 -28.95
CA GLU A 479 13.50 -6.67 -28.10
C GLU A 479 12.14 -6.31 -28.72
N ILE A 480 12.04 -5.16 -29.39
CA ILE A 480 10.82 -4.76 -30.11
C ILE A 480 10.54 -5.72 -31.27
N LYS A 481 11.57 -6.08 -32.06
CA LYS A 481 11.44 -7.04 -33.16
C LYS A 481 11.06 -8.45 -32.70
N GLU A 482 11.52 -8.85 -31.52
CA GLU A 482 11.16 -10.12 -30.87
C GLU A 482 9.74 -10.11 -30.27
N GLY A 483 9.04 -8.97 -30.30
CA GLY A 483 7.66 -8.84 -29.82
C GLY A 483 7.51 -8.65 -28.32
N LEU A 484 8.59 -8.41 -27.58
CA LEU A 484 8.56 -8.21 -26.13
C LEU A 484 7.78 -6.95 -25.71
N ALA A 485 7.62 -5.97 -26.59
CA ALA A 485 6.88 -4.74 -26.34
C ALA A 485 5.35 -4.85 -26.55
N LEU A 486 4.82 -6.00 -27.04
CA LEU A 486 3.40 -6.14 -27.39
C LEU A 486 2.44 -5.88 -26.21
N SER A 487 2.78 -6.34 -25.00
CA SER A 487 1.96 -6.09 -23.81
C SER A 487 1.95 -4.61 -23.43
N VAL A 488 3.08 -3.91 -23.65
CA VAL A 488 3.21 -2.48 -23.37
C VAL A 488 2.48 -1.65 -24.43
N GLN A 489 2.42 -2.10 -25.67
CA GLN A 489 1.66 -1.43 -26.73
C GLN A 489 0.16 -1.38 -26.39
N LYS A 490 -0.42 -2.48 -25.88
CA LYS A 490 -1.81 -2.47 -25.39
C LYS A 490 -2.01 -1.49 -24.23
N PHE A 491 -1.05 -1.42 -23.32
CA PHE A 491 -1.09 -0.45 -22.23
C PHE A 491 -1.03 0.99 -22.75
N CYS A 492 -0.19 1.31 -23.73
CA CYS A 492 -0.13 2.62 -24.36
C CYS A 492 -1.51 3.06 -24.89
N GLN A 493 -2.20 2.18 -25.64
CA GLN A 493 -3.54 2.44 -26.14
C GLN A 493 -4.56 2.69 -25.01
N ASN A 494 -4.51 1.93 -23.93
CA ASN A 494 -5.41 2.11 -22.78
C ASN A 494 -5.08 3.37 -21.97
N SER A 495 -3.85 3.88 -22.02
CA SER A 495 -3.40 5.04 -21.27
C SER A 495 -3.69 6.39 -21.92
N TYR A 496 -4.23 6.44 -23.14
CA TYR A 496 -4.69 7.67 -23.80
C TYR A 496 -5.73 8.46 -22.97
N GLN A 497 -6.45 7.80 -22.11
CA GLN A 497 -7.37 8.45 -21.18
C GLN A 497 -6.67 9.42 -20.20
N GLU A 498 -5.36 9.27 -19.97
CA GLU A 498 -4.56 10.15 -19.11
C GLU A 498 -4.15 11.46 -19.82
N ARG A 499 -4.41 11.60 -21.13
CA ARG A 499 -4.31 12.88 -21.83
C ARG A 499 -5.40 13.84 -21.39
N ALA A 500 -5.12 15.13 -21.45
CA ALA A 500 -6.17 16.15 -21.26
C ALA A 500 -7.31 15.90 -22.27
N PRO A 501 -8.58 16.15 -21.92
CA PRO A 501 -9.73 15.87 -22.81
C PRO A 501 -9.61 16.48 -24.21
N SER A 502 -9.01 17.65 -24.32
CA SER A 502 -8.74 18.34 -25.61
C SER A 502 -7.69 17.66 -26.48
N MET A 503 -6.91 16.73 -25.92
CA MET A 503 -5.81 16.03 -26.60
C MET A 503 -6.12 14.54 -26.81
N ARG A 504 -7.30 14.06 -26.38
CA ARG A 504 -7.72 12.68 -26.60
C ARG A 504 -8.10 12.48 -28.07
N PRO A 505 -7.74 11.34 -28.69
CA PRO A 505 -8.26 10.99 -30.00
C PRO A 505 -9.79 11.05 -29.99
N VAL A 506 -10.39 11.61 -31.01
CA VAL A 506 -11.84 11.56 -31.18
C VAL A 506 -12.20 10.09 -31.37
N GLU A 507 -12.91 9.49 -30.41
CA GLU A 507 -13.47 8.15 -30.61
C GLU A 507 -14.31 8.20 -31.89
N SER A 508 -13.89 7.47 -32.91
CA SER A 508 -14.70 7.31 -34.09
C SER A 508 -16.05 6.75 -33.68
N SER A 509 -17.13 7.43 -34.00
CA SER A 509 -18.49 7.10 -33.58
C SER A 509 -18.97 5.71 -34.07
N GLU A 510 -18.10 4.97 -34.71
CA GLU A 510 -18.37 3.63 -35.27
C GLU A 510 -18.20 2.46 -34.27
N ALA A 511 -17.67 2.67 -33.09
CA ALA A 511 -17.57 1.64 -32.05
C ALA A 511 -18.81 1.57 -31.11
N LYS A 512 -19.91 2.23 -31.48
CA LYS A 512 -21.21 2.22 -30.77
C LYS A 512 -22.33 1.59 -31.60
N VAL A 513 -22.03 0.67 -32.47
CA VAL A 513 -23.06 -0.13 -33.15
C VAL A 513 -23.04 -1.57 -32.62
#